data_ab021adeb33bbcaf4f3032a4467618ea
#
_entry.id   ab021adeb33bbcaf4f3032a4467618ea
#
_cell.length_a   1.000
_cell.length_b   1.000
_cell.length_c   1.000
_cell.angle_alpha   90.00
_cell.angle_beta   90.00
_cell.angle_gamma   90.00
#
_symmetry.space_group_name_H-M   'P 1'
#
loop_
_entity.id
_entity.type
_entity.pdbx_description
1 polymer ?
#
loop_
_entity_poly.entity_id
_entity_poly.type
_entity_poly.pdbx_seq_one_letter_code
_entity_poly.pdbx_strand_id
1 'polypeptide(L)'
;MTFAILTDSTADLDQNWAKEHQVTILGLTIELDGTVYQTVGQGQLTSPELLEAMKNGAKPTTSQVNVGQFQETFEQFAKEGKALLYVAFSSVLSGTYQSAIMARDLVLEDYPEAVIEIVDPKAAGIGEGYLVMRAVAARDA
;
A
#
# COMPACT_ATOMS: atom_id res chain seq x y z
N MET A 1 20.33 -0.41 11.06
CA MET A 1 20.05 0.05 9.69
C MET A 1 18.60 0.45 9.57
N THR A 2 18.34 1.67 9.15
CA THR A 2 16.98 2.20 9.06
C THR A 2 16.48 2.06 7.63
N PHE A 3 15.26 1.54 7.47
CA PHE A 3 14.60 1.44 6.19
C PHE A 3 13.17 1.95 6.30
N ALA A 4 12.61 2.42 5.19
CA ALA A 4 11.22 2.85 5.13
C ALA A 4 10.32 1.63 4.90
N ILE A 5 9.12 1.68 5.45
CA ILE A 5 8.13 0.61 5.30
C ILE A 5 6.91 1.17 4.57
N LEU A 6 6.53 0.47 3.51
CA LEU A 6 5.37 0.80 2.69
C LEU A 6 4.44 -0.40 2.65
N THR A 7 3.15 -0.15 2.72
CA THR A 7 2.13 -1.16 2.49
C THR A 7 0.96 -0.54 1.74
N ASP A 8 -0.05 -1.31 1.43
CA ASP A 8 -1.27 -0.80 0.82
C ASP A 8 -2.46 -0.90 1.79
N SER A 9 -3.59 -0.33 1.39
CA SER A 9 -4.77 -0.25 2.25
C SER A 9 -5.41 -1.60 2.56
N THR A 10 -5.00 -2.67 1.88
CA THR A 10 -5.50 -4.02 2.16
C THR A 10 -4.88 -4.63 3.41
N ALA A 11 -3.81 -4.04 3.96
CA ALA A 11 -3.21 -4.49 5.21
C ALA A 11 -4.12 -4.28 6.43
N ASP A 12 -5.16 -3.47 6.27
CA ASP A 12 -6.17 -3.20 7.31
C ASP A 12 -5.56 -2.70 8.62
N LEU A 13 -4.56 -1.81 8.50
CA LEU A 13 -3.89 -1.22 9.64
C LEU A 13 -4.59 0.05 10.11
N ASP A 14 -4.56 0.28 11.41
CA ASP A 14 -4.98 1.56 11.97
C ASP A 14 -4.06 2.68 11.45
N GLN A 15 -4.66 3.75 10.91
CA GLN A 15 -3.90 4.84 10.31
C GLN A 15 -3.08 5.62 11.35
N ASN A 16 -3.57 5.75 12.58
CA ASN A 16 -2.83 6.42 13.64
C ASN A 16 -1.60 5.60 14.01
N TRP A 17 -1.76 4.29 14.14
CA TRP A 17 -0.65 3.37 14.39
C TRP A 17 0.41 3.46 13.29
N ALA A 18 -0.03 3.45 12.03
CA ALA A 18 0.88 3.54 10.89
C ALA A 18 1.67 4.85 10.90
N LYS A 19 1.00 5.96 11.20
CA LYS A 19 1.63 7.27 11.29
C LYS A 19 2.66 7.32 12.43
N GLU A 20 2.29 6.81 13.60
CA GLU A 20 3.20 6.78 14.76
C GLU A 20 4.44 5.94 14.49
N HIS A 21 4.30 4.86 13.71
CA HIS A 21 5.40 3.94 13.41
C HIS A 21 6.04 4.22 12.05
N GLN A 22 5.71 5.35 11.42
CA GLN A 22 6.30 5.78 10.15
C GLN A 22 6.13 4.74 9.04
N VAL A 23 4.94 4.17 8.95
CA VAL A 23 4.55 3.26 7.85
C VAL A 23 3.73 4.07 6.84
N THR A 24 4.13 4.03 5.58
CA THR A 24 3.38 4.67 4.49
C THR A 24 2.37 3.68 3.92
N ILE A 25 1.13 4.13 3.77
CA ILE A 25 0.05 3.30 3.21
C ILE A 25 -0.38 3.88 1.87
N LEU A 26 -0.26 3.09 0.80
CA LEU A 26 -0.83 3.44 -0.51
C LEU A 26 -2.28 2.96 -0.57
N GLY A 27 -3.18 3.85 -0.96
CA GLY A 27 -4.59 3.55 -1.00
C GLY A 27 -5.05 2.99 -2.33
N LEU A 28 -5.84 1.91 -2.27
CA LEU A 28 -6.68 1.53 -3.39
C LEU A 28 -7.85 2.52 -3.44
N THR A 29 -8.53 2.58 -4.58
CA THR A 29 -9.74 3.41 -4.70
C THR A 29 -10.97 2.54 -4.73
N ILE A 30 -12.10 3.09 -4.27
CA ILE A 30 -13.40 2.44 -4.30
C ILE A 30 -14.34 3.31 -5.12
N GLU A 31 -14.98 2.72 -6.12
CA GLU A 31 -16.01 3.40 -6.90
C GLU A 31 -17.40 2.97 -6.38
N LEU A 32 -18.21 3.95 -6.02
CA LEU A 32 -19.60 3.78 -5.62
C LEU A 32 -20.47 4.69 -6.49
N ASP A 33 -21.37 4.10 -7.26
CA ASP A 33 -22.35 4.83 -8.07
C ASP A 33 -21.71 5.91 -8.95
N GLY A 34 -20.56 5.60 -9.56
CA GLY A 34 -19.84 6.51 -10.44
C GLY A 34 -18.92 7.51 -9.72
N THR A 35 -18.89 7.50 -8.40
CA THR A 35 -17.99 8.37 -7.61
C THR A 35 -16.82 7.56 -7.09
N VAL A 36 -15.62 8.07 -7.30
CA VAL A 36 -14.38 7.42 -6.84
C VAL A 36 -13.97 7.99 -5.48
N TYR A 37 -13.76 7.11 -4.51
CA TYR A 37 -13.34 7.48 -3.16
C TYR A 37 -11.96 6.90 -2.86
N GLN A 38 -11.17 7.65 -2.11
CA GLN A 38 -9.91 7.15 -1.59
C GLN A 38 -10.17 6.24 -0.38
N THR A 39 -9.27 5.29 -0.17
CA THR A 39 -9.34 4.39 1.01
C THR A 39 -8.43 4.86 2.13
N VAL A 40 -7.59 5.87 1.88
CA VAL A 40 -6.70 6.47 2.87
C VAL A 40 -6.64 7.98 2.67
N GLY A 41 -6.30 8.70 3.73
CA GLY A 41 -6.08 10.13 3.67
C GLY A 41 -7.35 10.97 3.77
N GLN A 42 -7.23 12.22 3.34
CA GLN A 42 -8.33 13.18 3.40
C GLN A 42 -9.42 12.81 2.36
N GLY A 43 -10.67 12.83 2.77
CA GLY A 43 -11.77 12.40 1.91
C GLY A 43 -11.97 10.89 1.84
N GLN A 44 -11.34 10.17 2.74
CA GLN A 44 -11.43 8.72 2.82
C GLN A 44 -12.86 8.25 3.07
N LEU A 45 -13.24 7.18 2.36
CA LEU A 45 -14.49 6.48 2.63
C LEU A 45 -14.28 5.52 3.80
N THR A 46 -15.04 5.70 4.87
CA THR A 46 -14.93 4.84 6.05
C THR A 46 -15.71 3.55 5.87
N SER A 47 -15.35 2.50 6.63
CA SER A 47 -16.07 1.23 6.60
C SER A 47 -17.55 1.36 6.94
N PRO A 48 -17.97 2.14 7.97
CA PRO A 48 -19.40 2.36 8.22
C PRO A 48 -20.13 3.02 7.05
N GLU A 49 -19.50 4.02 6.41
CA GLU A 49 -20.10 4.70 5.25
C GLU A 49 -20.27 3.72 4.08
N LEU A 50 -19.27 2.89 3.83
CA LEU A 50 -19.34 1.88 2.78
C LEU A 50 -20.45 0.86 3.04
N LEU A 51 -20.53 0.35 4.27
CA LEU A 51 -21.54 -0.62 4.66
C LEU A 51 -22.96 -0.05 4.53
N GLU A 52 -23.15 1.22 4.90
CA GLU A 52 -24.45 1.86 4.78
C GLU A 52 -24.82 2.05 3.30
N ALA A 53 -23.90 2.46 2.46
CA ALA A 53 -24.13 2.58 1.02
C ALA A 53 -24.53 1.21 0.42
N MET A 54 -23.87 0.14 0.82
CA MET A 54 -24.19 -1.22 0.35
C MET A 54 -25.59 -1.66 0.79
N LYS A 55 -26.02 -1.32 2.01
CA LYS A 55 -27.37 -1.59 2.48
C LYS A 55 -28.41 -0.87 1.65
N ASN A 56 -28.07 0.29 1.08
CA ASN A 56 -28.94 1.08 0.23
C ASN A 56 -28.84 0.67 -1.25
N GLY A 57 -28.20 -0.46 -1.55
CA GLY A 57 -28.15 -1.05 -2.88
C GLY A 57 -26.92 -0.67 -3.71
N ALA A 58 -25.98 0.09 -3.18
CA ALA A 58 -24.75 0.44 -3.90
C ALA A 58 -23.88 -0.81 -4.12
N LYS A 59 -23.23 -0.88 -5.29
CA LYS A 59 -22.32 -1.97 -5.65
C LYS A 59 -20.92 -1.39 -5.81
N PRO A 60 -20.06 -1.52 -4.78
CA PRO A 60 -18.71 -0.97 -4.87
C PRO A 60 -17.81 -1.82 -5.76
N THR A 61 -16.91 -1.15 -6.48
CA THR A 61 -15.81 -1.78 -7.19
C THR A 61 -14.51 -1.17 -6.68
N THR A 62 -13.44 -1.97 -6.63
CA THR A 62 -12.14 -1.51 -6.17
C THR A 62 -11.16 -1.46 -7.33
N SER A 63 -10.29 -0.44 -7.31
CA SER A 63 -9.16 -0.33 -8.24
C SER A 63 -7.86 -0.64 -7.50
N GLN A 64 -6.97 -1.33 -8.17
CA GLN A 64 -5.64 -1.63 -7.65
C GLN A 64 -4.76 -0.38 -7.66
N VAL A 65 -3.70 -0.38 -6.83
CA VAL A 65 -2.65 0.64 -6.94
C VAL A 65 -1.92 0.42 -8.27
N ASN A 66 -1.82 1.45 -9.08
CA ASN A 66 -1.25 1.33 -10.41
C ASN A 66 0.28 1.56 -10.41
N VAL A 67 0.92 1.21 -11.54
CA VAL A 67 2.38 1.34 -11.72
C VAL A 67 2.85 2.77 -11.47
N GLY A 68 2.11 3.77 -11.97
CA GLY A 68 2.48 5.18 -11.81
C GLY A 68 2.53 5.63 -10.35
N GLN A 69 1.59 5.19 -9.53
CA GLN A 69 1.57 5.50 -8.10
C GLN A 69 2.77 4.88 -7.38
N PHE A 70 3.08 3.62 -7.67
CA PHE A 70 4.26 2.97 -7.12
C PHE A 70 5.55 3.63 -7.59
N GLN A 71 5.64 3.94 -8.87
CA GLN A 71 6.83 4.57 -9.45
C GLN A 71 7.13 5.91 -8.76
N GLU A 72 6.13 6.74 -8.59
CA GLU A 72 6.27 8.03 -7.93
C GLU A 72 6.74 7.86 -6.48
N THR A 73 6.14 6.94 -5.75
CA THR A 73 6.49 6.67 -4.35
C THR A 73 7.89 6.09 -4.22
N PHE A 74 8.22 5.09 -5.03
CA PHE A 74 9.54 4.45 -5.01
C PHE A 74 10.64 5.44 -5.40
N GLU A 75 10.39 6.27 -6.40
CA GLU A 75 11.33 7.30 -6.84
C GLU A 75 11.62 8.31 -5.73
N GLN A 76 10.60 8.70 -4.98
CA GLN A 76 10.76 9.62 -3.86
C GLN A 76 11.73 9.05 -2.81
N PHE A 77 11.58 7.79 -2.42
CA PHE A 77 12.49 7.15 -1.48
C PHE A 77 13.88 6.95 -2.07
N ALA A 78 13.97 6.64 -3.36
CA ALA A 78 15.25 6.50 -4.05
C ALA A 78 16.03 7.81 -4.08
N LYS A 79 15.36 8.93 -4.33
CA LYS A 79 15.97 10.27 -4.29
C LYS A 79 16.50 10.63 -2.90
N GLU A 80 15.80 10.18 -1.86
CA GLU A 80 16.21 10.41 -0.48
C GLU A 80 17.32 9.47 -0.01
N GLY A 81 17.69 8.49 -0.84
CA GLY A 81 18.71 7.50 -0.48
C GLY A 81 18.27 6.52 0.57
N LYS A 82 16.96 6.33 0.75
CA LYS A 82 16.40 5.41 1.75
C LYS A 82 16.10 4.06 1.15
N ALA A 83 16.49 3.00 1.86
CA ALA A 83 16.05 1.65 1.55
C ALA A 83 14.55 1.52 1.85
N LEU A 84 13.83 0.81 1.01
CA LEU A 84 12.37 0.65 1.11
C LEU A 84 11.98 -0.81 1.13
N LEU A 85 11.12 -1.16 2.06
CA LEU A 85 10.47 -2.46 2.13
C LEU A 85 8.98 -2.28 1.90
N TYR A 86 8.46 -2.89 0.84
CA TYR A 86 7.04 -2.90 0.54
C TYR A 86 6.44 -4.25 0.89
N VAL A 87 5.50 -4.28 1.84
CA VAL A 87 4.73 -5.47 2.18
C VAL A 87 3.45 -5.42 1.35
N ALA A 88 3.38 -6.25 0.34
CA ALA A 88 2.39 -6.17 -0.72
C ALA A 88 1.11 -6.93 -0.42
N PHE A 89 0.04 -6.56 -1.12
CA PHE A 89 -1.14 -7.42 -1.24
C PHE A 89 -0.77 -8.67 -2.05
N SER A 90 -1.29 -9.83 -1.62
CA SER A 90 -0.92 -11.11 -2.22
C SER A 90 -1.01 -11.12 -3.74
N SER A 91 0.05 -11.60 -4.39
CA SER A 91 0.10 -11.74 -5.84
C SER A 91 -0.96 -12.70 -6.39
N VAL A 92 -1.47 -13.60 -5.54
CA VAL A 92 -2.51 -14.56 -5.92
C VAL A 92 -3.88 -13.87 -6.05
N LEU A 93 -4.09 -12.80 -5.28
CA LEU A 93 -5.40 -12.14 -5.16
C LEU A 93 -5.49 -10.84 -5.98
N SER A 94 -4.37 -10.25 -6.37
CA SER A 94 -4.37 -8.92 -6.98
C SER A 94 -3.17 -8.71 -7.90
N GLY A 95 -3.38 -7.93 -8.96
CA GLY A 95 -2.30 -7.45 -9.83
C GLY A 95 -1.46 -6.33 -9.23
N THR A 96 -1.80 -5.83 -8.04
CA THR A 96 -1.04 -4.76 -7.36
C THR A 96 0.42 -5.16 -7.16
N TYR A 97 0.68 -6.41 -6.80
CA TYR A 97 2.04 -6.92 -6.67
C TYR A 97 2.85 -6.78 -7.96
N GLN A 98 2.27 -7.17 -9.09
CA GLN A 98 2.93 -7.04 -10.39
C GLN A 98 3.18 -5.59 -10.76
N SER A 99 2.24 -4.71 -10.46
CA SER A 99 2.40 -3.26 -10.67
C SER A 99 3.59 -2.72 -9.86
N ALA A 100 3.75 -3.18 -8.62
CA ALA A 100 4.88 -2.80 -7.78
C ALA A 100 6.22 -3.28 -8.36
N ILE A 101 6.28 -4.53 -8.84
CA ILE A 101 7.48 -5.08 -9.48
C ILE A 101 7.87 -4.26 -10.71
N MET A 102 6.90 -3.94 -11.56
CA MET A 102 7.15 -3.12 -12.76
C MET A 102 7.66 -1.73 -12.39
N ALA A 103 7.05 -1.09 -11.40
CA ALA A 103 7.47 0.22 -10.93
C ALA A 103 8.89 0.20 -10.36
N ARG A 104 9.22 -0.84 -9.58
CA ARG A 104 10.57 -1.01 -9.04
C ARG A 104 11.60 -1.08 -10.17
N ASP A 105 11.33 -1.89 -11.18
CA ASP A 105 12.26 -2.06 -12.30
C ASP A 105 12.47 -0.74 -13.04
N LEU A 106 11.41 0.05 -13.24
CA LEU A 106 11.50 1.36 -13.88
C LEU A 106 12.32 2.35 -13.05
N VAL A 107 12.12 2.38 -11.74
CA VAL A 107 12.87 3.25 -10.84
C VAL A 107 14.35 2.87 -10.80
N LEU A 108 14.66 1.58 -10.82
CA LEU A 108 16.04 1.10 -10.81
C LEU A 108 16.79 1.43 -12.09
N GLU A 109 16.11 1.70 -13.20
CA GLU A 109 16.76 2.21 -14.41
C GLU A 109 17.38 3.58 -14.18
N ASP A 110 16.70 4.46 -13.44
CA ASP A 110 17.16 5.82 -13.14
C ASP A 110 17.99 5.90 -11.86
N TYR A 111 17.73 4.99 -10.91
CA TYR A 111 18.39 4.94 -9.60
C TYR A 111 18.94 3.53 -9.33
N PRO A 112 19.99 3.11 -10.03
CA PRO A 112 20.48 1.72 -9.94
C PRO A 112 20.95 1.29 -8.55
N GLU A 113 21.29 2.25 -7.69
CA GLU A 113 21.76 1.98 -6.33
C GLU A 113 20.62 1.92 -5.31
N ALA A 114 19.38 2.21 -5.72
CA ALA A 114 18.23 2.17 -4.82
C ALA A 114 17.99 0.74 -4.33
N VAL A 115 17.61 0.62 -3.06
CA VAL A 115 17.26 -0.66 -2.44
C VAL A 115 15.76 -0.69 -2.22
N ILE A 116 15.07 -1.48 -3.03
CA ILE A 116 13.60 -1.62 -2.97
C ILE A 116 13.30 -3.11 -2.93
N GLU A 117 12.84 -3.59 -1.78
CA GLU A 117 12.43 -4.97 -1.59
C GLU A 117 10.92 -5.06 -1.53
N ILE A 118 10.35 -6.04 -2.20
CA ILE A 118 8.91 -6.27 -2.25
C ILE A 118 8.62 -7.66 -1.72
N VAL A 119 7.79 -7.73 -0.68
CA VAL A 119 7.42 -8.99 -0.04
C VAL A 119 6.00 -9.36 -0.44
N ASP A 120 5.82 -10.57 -0.98
CA ASP A 120 4.51 -11.15 -1.22
C ASP A 120 4.17 -12.05 -0.03
N PRO A 121 3.25 -11.62 0.85
CA PRO A 121 2.90 -12.42 2.02
C PRO A 121 2.02 -13.63 1.68
N LYS A 122 1.52 -13.71 0.45
CA LYS A 122 0.52 -14.70 0.02
C LYS A 122 -0.73 -14.68 0.89
N ALA A 123 -1.01 -13.52 1.48
CA ALA A 123 -2.14 -13.27 2.37
C ALA A 123 -2.60 -11.84 2.20
N ALA A 124 -3.78 -11.51 2.69
CA ALA A 124 -4.35 -10.16 2.70
C ALA A 124 -4.93 -9.85 4.08
N GLY A 125 -5.33 -8.59 4.30
CA GLY A 125 -5.95 -8.16 5.55
C GLY A 125 -5.03 -8.31 6.74
N ILE A 126 -5.48 -9.02 7.77
CA ILE A 126 -4.73 -9.18 9.02
C ILE A 126 -3.38 -9.86 8.79
N GLY A 127 -3.29 -10.81 7.85
CA GLY A 127 -2.02 -11.48 7.54
C GLY A 127 -0.97 -10.51 7.01
N GLU A 128 -1.36 -9.62 6.10
CA GLU A 128 -0.49 -8.58 5.58
C GLU A 128 -0.13 -7.58 6.69
N GLY A 129 -1.11 -7.15 7.49
CA GLY A 129 -0.90 -6.24 8.61
C GLY A 129 0.07 -6.80 9.65
N TYR A 130 -0.05 -8.09 9.95
CA TYR A 130 0.87 -8.76 10.87
C TYR A 130 2.32 -8.70 10.38
N LEU A 131 2.54 -8.92 9.09
CA LEU A 131 3.88 -8.82 8.50
C LEU A 131 4.43 -7.40 8.56
N VAL A 132 3.57 -6.38 8.39
CA VAL A 132 3.98 -4.98 8.54
C VAL A 132 4.44 -4.73 9.98
N MET A 133 3.69 -5.20 10.96
CA MET A 133 4.06 -5.05 12.38
C MET A 133 5.41 -5.73 12.69
N ARG A 134 5.63 -6.90 12.11
CA ARG A 134 6.92 -7.61 12.25
C ARG A 134 8.06 -6.83 11.62
N ALA A 135 7.82 -6.21 10.46
CA ALA A 135 8.82 -5.39 9.78
C ALA A 135 9.16 -4.14 10.60
N VAL A 136 8.16 -3.50 11.21
CA VAL A 136 8.38 -2.35 12.10
C VAL A 136 9.24 -2.76 13.31
N ALA A 137 8.92 -3.89 13.92
CA ALA A 137 9.68 -4.39 15.08
C ALA A 137 11.15 -4.67 14.69
N ALA A 138 11.38 -5.25 13.52
CA ALA A 138 12.73 -5.52 13.03
C ALA A 138 13.51 -4.23 12.75
N ARG A 139 12.85 -3.22 12.17
CA ARG A 139 13.48 -1.92 11.88
C ARG A 139 13.90 -1.21 13.17
N ASP A 140 13.05 -1.26 14.19
CA ASP A 140 13.22 -0.50 15.43
C ASP A 140 14.09 -1.24 16.46
N ALA A 141 14.48 -2.46 16.15
CA ALA A 141 15.34 -3.27 17.01
C ALA A 141 16.79 -2.75 17.01
#